data_11ec5abe6d14372e66f8645a0ef5e1f2
#
_entry.id   11ec5abe6d14372e66f8645a0ef5e1f2
#
_cell.length_a   1.000
_cell.length_b   1.000
_cell.length_c   1.000
_cell.angle_alpha   90.00
_cell.angle_beta   90.00
_cell.angle_gamma   90.00
#
_symmetry.space_group_name_H-M   'P 1'
#
loop_
_entity.id
_entity.type
_entity.pdbx_description
1 polymer ?
#
loop_
_entity_poly.entity_id
_entity_poly.type
_entity_poly.pdbx_seq_one_letter_code
_entity_poly.pdbx_strand_id
1 'polypeptide(L)'
;FLAELDGFASRNERVLVIGATNTPWDLDSAFRRPGRFDQVLFVPPPDRPARAQILRLKTTGKPVADLDFDAIAAQTEGWSGADLEHLIDSAAEHALTQSIARGSLEPITAAHVDKARAKVRPTTREWFSTARNYAQYANEAGQYDDIADYIRRNNY
;
A
#
# COMPACT_ATOMS: atom_id res chain seq x y z
N PHE A 1 -16.60 -2.45 21.67
CA PHE A 1 -15.69 -3.32 20.88
C PHE A 1 -14.65 -4.00 21.78
N LEU A 2 -13.92 -3.26 22.69
CA LEU A 2 -12.93 -3.86 23.60
C LEU A 2 -13.55 -4.93 24.53
N ALA A 3 -14.73 -4.68 25.09
CA ALA A 3 -15.43 -5.64 25.93
C ALA A 3 -15.84 -6.92 25.18
N GLU A 4 -16.14 -6.79 23.89
CA GLU A 4 -16.42 -7.94 23.04
C GLU A 4 -15.16 -8.75 22.74
N LEU A 5 -14.03 -8.08 22.48
CA LEU A 5 -12.74 -8.77 22.31
C LEU A 5 -12.37 -9.59 23.54
N ASP A 6 -12.55 -9.05 24.74
CA ASP A 6 -12.31 -9.80 26.00
C ASP A 6 -13.24 -11.00 26.16
N GLY A 7 -14.48 -10.90 25.66
CA GLY A 7 -15.43 -12.01 25.59
C GLY A 7 -15.08 -13.10 24.59
N PHE A 8 -14.33 -12.77 23.52
CA PHE A 8 -13.89 -13.72 22.51
C PHE A 8 -12.87 -14.72 23.05
N ALA A 9 -11.99 -14.31 23.95
CA ALA A 9 -10.98 -15.19 24.55
C ALA A 9 -11.58 -16.38 25.34
N SER A 10 -12.83 -16.28 25.81
CA SER A 10 -13.49 -17.31 26.64
C SER A 10 -14.53 -18.16 25.92
N ARG A 11 -14.98 -17.80 24.70
CA ARG A 11 -16.11 -18.45 24.01
C ARG A 11 -15.89 -18.84 22.55
N ASN A 12 -14.84 -18.39 21.90
CA ASN A 12 -14.65 -18.59 20.46
C ASN A 12 -13.36 -19.33 20.13
N GLU A 13 -13.33 -20.62 20.44
CA GLU A 13 -12.37 -21.51 19.80
C GLU A 13 -12.55 -21.42 18.27
N ARG A 14 -11.48 -21.05 17.54
CA ARG A 14 -11.40 -20.97 16.06
C ARG A 14 -11.85 -19.66 15.40
N VAL A 15 -11.94 -18.55 16.14
CA VAL A 15 -12.12 -17.22 15.53
C VAL A 15 -10.78 -16.48 15.49
N LEU A 16 -10.38 -16.04 14.29
CA LEU A 16 -9.25 -15.13 14.10
C LEU A 16 -9.80 -13.72 13.85
N VAL A 17 -9.41 -12.76 14.66
CA VAL A 17 -9.72 -11.34 14.44
C VAL A 17 -8.52 -10.64 13.86
N ILE A 18 -8.69 -10.03 12.69
CA ILE A 18 -7.64 -9.28 11.99
C ILE A 18 -8.06 -7.82 11.91
N GLY A 19 -7.19 -6.92 12.36
CA GLY A 19 -7.30 -5.48 12.16
C GLY A 19 -6.18 -4.96 11.26
N ALA A 20 -6.44 -3.93 10.47
CA ALA A 20 -5.43 -3.24 9.68
C ALA A 20 -5.50 -1.74 9.94
N THR A 21 -4.34 -1.10 10.06
CA THR A 21 -4.21 0.35 10.22
C THR A 21 -2.95 0.85 9.52
N ASN A 22 -2.98 2.06 9.00
CA ASN A 22 -1.81 2.78 8.51
C ASN A 22 -1.20 3.71 9.58
N THR A 23 -1.81 3.82 10.77
CA THR A 23 -1.33 4.64 11.89
C THR A 23 -1.25 3.81 13.17
N PRO A 24 -0.33 2.83 13.24
CA PRO A 24 -0.24 1.93 14.40
C PRO A 24 0.09 2.65 15.71
N TRP A 25 0.66 3.84 15.64
CA TRP A 25 0.97 4.69 16.80
C TRP A 25 -0.25 5.37 17.41
N ASP A 26 -1.34 5.52 16.65
CA ASP A 26 -2.60 6.09 17.15
C ASP A 26 -3.50 5.03 17.80
N LEU A 27 -3.10 3.76 17.74
CA LEU A 27 -3.87 2.67 18.34
C LEU A 27 -3.70 2.69 19.87
N ASP A 28 -4.83 2.80 20.60
CA ASP A 28 -4.83 2.69 22.04
C ASP A 28 -4.12 1.41 22.51
N SER A 29 -3.21 1.56 23.47
CA SER A 29 -2.45 0.45 24.04
C SER A 29 -3.32 -0.67 24.60
N ALA A 30 -4.56 -0.37 25.00
CA ALA A 30 -5.52 -1.35 25.45
C ALA A 30 -5.85 -2.41 24.39
N PHE A 31 -5.79 -2.07 23.10
CA PHE A 31 -6.00 -3.04 22.01
C PHE A 31 -4.84 -4.03 21.87
N ARG A 32 -3.64 -3.67 22.31
CA ARG A 32 -2.42 -4.47 22.16
C ARG A 32 -2.13 -5.38 23.37
N ARG A 33 -3.03 -5.41 24.35
CA ARG A 33 -2.89 -6.30 25.52
C ARG A 33 -3.05 -7.77 25.11
N PRO A 34 -2.36 -8.71 25.80
CA PRO A 34 -2.51 -10.13 25.56
C PRO A 34 -3.99 -10.57 25.53
N GLY A 35 -4.33 -11.43 24.56
CA GLY A 35 -5.71 -11.90 24.33
C GLY A 35 -6.59 -10.97 23.49
N ARG A 36 -6.00 -9.91 22.91
CA ARG A 36 -6.64 -9.00 21.93
C ARG A 36 -5.82 -9.00 20.65
N PHE A 37 -5.38 -7.85 20.14
CA PHE A 37 -4.41 -7.77 19.03
C PHE A 37 -2.98 -7.90 19.57
N ASP A 38 -2.63 -9.07 20.02
CA ASP A 38 -1.35 -9.37 20.65
C ASP A 38 -0.21 -9.61 19.66
N GLN A 39 -0.54 -9.78 18.38
CA GLN A 39 0.44 -9.88 17.30
C GLN A 39 0.30 -8.71 16.33
N VAL A 40 1.39 -8.00 16.12
CA VAL A 40 1.49 -6.90 15.18
C VAL A 40 2.41 -7.34 14.05
N LEU A 41 1.92 -7.24 12.82
CA LEU A 41 2.70 -7.57 11.62
C LEU A 41 2.87 -6.30 10.78
N PHE A 42 4.10 -5.96 10.47
CA PHE A 42 4.39 -4.93 9.49
C PHE A 42 4.26 -5.51 8.08
N VAL A 43 3.44 -4.89 7.25
CA VAL A 43 3.29 -5.23 5.84
C VAL A 43 4.05 -4.19 5.02
N PRO A 44 5.22 -4.54 4.46
CA PRO A 44 6.02 -3.60 3.69
C PRO A 44 5.36 -3.27 2.34
N PRO A 45 5.77 -2.15 1.69
CA PRO A 45 5.42 -1.91 0.30
C PRO A 45 5.82 -3.10 -0.59
N PRO A 46 5.07 -3.34 -1.68
CA PRO A 46 5.31 -4.48 -2.55
C PRO A 46 6.70 -4.43 -3.21
N ASP A 47 7.35 -5.58 -3.35
CA ASP A 47 8.55 -5.74 -4.14
C ASP A 47 8.28 -5.58 -5.65
N ARG A 48 9.31 -5.56 -6.48
CA ARG A 48 9.16 -5.36 -7.93
C ARG A 48 8.24 -6.39 -8.59
N PRO A 49 8.36 -7.72 -8.36
CA PRO A 49 7.42 -8.70 -8.91
C PRO A 49 5.98 -8.48 -8.46
N ALA A 50 5.76 -8.17 -7.18
CA ALA A 50 4.43 -7.89 -6.65
C ALA A 50 3.84 -6.62 -7.27
N ARG A 51 4.63 -5.55 -7.47
CA ARG A 51 4.17 -4.34 -8.18
C ARG A 51 3.73 -4.64 -9.60
N ALA A 52 4.52 -5.42 -10.35
CA ALA A 52 4.14 -5.84 -11.71
C ALA A 52 2.82 -6.60 -11.71
N GLN A 53 2.60 -7.47 -10.74
CA GLN A 53 1.35 -8.22 -10.59
C GLN A 53 0.17 -7.30 -10.21
N ILE A 54 0.36 -6.35 -9.29
CA ILE A 54 -0.67 -5.37 -8.95
C ILE A 54 -1.06 -4.55 -10.17
N LEU A 55 -0.10 -4.06 -10.96
CA LEU A 55 -0.36 -3.32 -12.19
C LEU A 55 -1.18 -4.12 -13.18
N ARG A 56 -0.88 -5.41 -13.39
CA ARG A 56 -1.69 -6.32 -14.22
C ARG A 56 -3.12 -6.46 -13.69
N LEU A 57 -3.28 -6.63 -12.39
CA LEU A 57 -4.62 -6.73 -11.78
C LEU A 57 -5.43 -5.43 -11.94
N LYS A 58 -4.79 -4.27 -11.73
CA LYS A 58 -5.48 -2.97 -11.81
C LYS A 58 -5.80 -2.52 -13.23
N THR A 59 -5.20 -3.15 -14.23
CA THR A 59 -5.55 -2.97 -15.64
C THR A 59 -6.60 -3.96 -16.14
N THR A 60 -6.97 -4.97 -15.36
CA THR A 60 -7.99 -5.94 -15.74
C THR A 60 -9.33 -5.25 -16.06
N GLY A 61 -9.90 -5.56 -17.22
CA GLY A 61 -11.16 -4.95 -17.69
C GLY A 61 -11.03 -3.54 -18.26
N LYS A 62 -9.83 -2.96 -18.29
CA LYS A 62 -9.55 -1.68 -18.96
C LYS A 62 -8.95 -1.95 -20.34
N PRO A 63 -9.27 -1.13 -21.36
CA PRO A 63 -8.60 -1.24 -22.67
C PRO A 63 -7.15 -0.80 -22.51
N VAL A 64 -6.22 -1.71 -22.67
CA VAL A 64 -4.78 -1.45 -22.60
C VAL A 64 -4.10 -1.86 -23.91
N ALA A 65 -3.11 -1.08 -24.34
CA ALA A 65 -2.15 -1.50 -25.37
C ALA A 65 -1.02 -2.33 -24.72
N ASP A 66 0.01 -2.65 -25.49
CA ASP A 66 1.20 -3.36 -25.00
C ASP A 66 1.89 -2.56 -23.88
N LEU A 67 1.62 -2.90 -22.61
CA LEU A 67 2.26 -2.34 -21.43
C LEU A 67 3.32 -3.31 -20.91
N ASP A 68 4.56 -2.85 -20.81
CA ASP A 68 5.61 -3.56 -20.08
C ASP A 68 5.47 -3.29 -18.57
N PHE A 69 4.71 -4.16 -17.88
CA PHE A 69 4.47 -4.04 -16.44
C PHE A 69 5.75 -4.20 -15.63
N ASP A 70 6.74 -4.94 -16.10
CA ASP A 70 8.02 -5.11 -15.41
C ASP A 70 8.88 -3.85 -15.50
N ALA A 71 8.85 -3.15 -16.63
CA ALA A 71 9.48 -1.85 -16.80
C ALA A 71 8.79 -0.78 -15.92
N ILE A 72 7.45 -0.75 -15.88
CA ILE A 72 6.69 0.17 -15.00
C ILE A 72 6.99 -0.13 -13.54
N ALA A 73 7.03 -1.40 -13.14
CA ALA A 73 7.36 -1.81 -11.77
C ALA A 73 8.79 -1.40 -11.39
N ALA A 74 9.75 -1.43 -12.31
CA ALA A 74 11.10 -0.96 -12.05
C ALA A 74 11.17 0.55 -11.74
N GLN A 75 10.23 1.33 -12.29
CA GLN A 75 10.17 2.79 -12.14
C GLN A 75 9.28 3.26 -10.98
N THR A 76 8.66 2.34 -10.25
CA THR A 76 7.72 2.61 -9.15
C THR A 76 8.21 2.02 -7.82
N GLU A 77 9.52 2.06 -7.57
CA GLU A 77 10.10 1.59 -6.32
C GLU A 77 9.53 2.35 -5.12
N GLY A 78 9.17 1.60 -4.08
CA GLY A 78 8.59 2.14 -2.86
C GLY A 78 7.11 2.55 -2.96
N TRP A 79 6.45 2.34 -4.09
CA TRP A 79 5.04 2.66 -4.24
C TRP A 79 4.16 1.59 -3.56
N SER A 80 3.10 2.04 -2.89
CA SER A 80 2.06 1.18 -2.33
C SER A 80 1.14 0.61 -3.40
N GLY A 81 0.32 -0.38 -3.04
CA GLY A 81 -0.73 -0.87 -3.93
C GLY A 81 -1.73 0.21 -4.34
N ALA A 82 -2.07 1.12 -3.42
CA ALA A 82 -2.95 2.26 -3.68
C ALA A 82 -2.32 3.28 -4.63
N ASP A 83 -1.02 3.56 -4.49
CA ASP A 83 -0.29 4.46 -5.40
C ASP A 83 -0.27 3.89 -6.83
N LEU A 84 -0.07 2.56 -6.97
CA LEU A 84 -0.09 1.88 -8.26
C LEU A 84 -1.48 1.88 -8.90
N GLU A 85 -2.54 1.70 -8.11
CA GLU A 85 -3.93 1.83 -8.57
C GLU A 85 -4.20 3.24 -9.08
N HIS A 86 -3.84 4.25 -8.29
CA HIS A 86 -3.99 5.65 -8.68
C HIS A 86 -3.20 6.00 -9.94
N LEU A 87 -2.01 5.41 -10.14
CA LEU A 87 -1.24 5.54 -11.38
C LEU A 87 -2.05 5.05 -12.60
N ILE A 88 -2.63 3.85 -12.50
CA ILE A 88 -3.40 3.27 -13.60
C ILE A 88 -4.69 4.05 -13.85
N ASP A 89 -5.38 4.52 -12.80
CA ASP A 89 -6.58 5.32 -12.94
C ASP A 89 -6.28 6.68 -13.60
N SER A 90 -5.22 7.35 -13.19
CA SER A 90 -4.75 8.58 -13.85
C SER A 90 -4.35 8.35 -15.31
N ALA A 91 -3.72 7.22 -15.62
CA ALA A 91 -3.40 6.87 -17.01
C ALA A 91 -4.68 6.62 -17.84
N ALA A 92 -5.69 5.97 -17.24
CA ALA A 92 -7.00 5.76 -17.86
C ALA A 92 -7.74 7.08 -18.13
N GLU A 93 -7.69 8.03 -17.20
CA GLU A 93 -8.24 9.39 -17.41
C GLU A 93 -7.59 10.11 -18.59
N HIS A 94 -6.28 9.97 -18.75
CA HIS A 94 -5.57 10.54 -19.89
C HIS A 94 -5.99 9.88 -21.21
N ALA A 95 -6.13 8.55 -21.24
CA ALA A 95 -6.62 7.82 -22.40
C ALA A 95 -8.07 8.19 -22.74
N LEU A 96 -8.94 8.34 -21.73
CA LEU A 96 -10.33 8.78 -21.91
C LEU A 96 -10.40 10.19 -22.49
N THR A 97 -9.62 11.12 -21.97
CA THR A 97 -9.55 12.49 -22.49
C THR A 97 -9.15 12.50 -23.96
N GLN A 98 -8.20 11.67 -24.33
CA GLN A 98 -7.76 11.53 -25.73
C GLN A 98 -8.84 10.87 -26.59
N SER A 99 -9.55 9.85 -26.07
CA SER A 99 -10.67 9.20 -26.76
C SER A 99 -11.79 10.20 -27.09
N ILE A 100 -12.13 11.06 -26.15
CA ILE A 100 -13.16 12.11 -26.35
C ILE A 100 -12.70 13.09 -27.45
N ALA A 101 -11.46 13.52 -27.43
CA ALA A 101 -10.92 14.46 -28.40
C ALA A 101 -10.86 13.88 -29.83
N ARG A 102 -10.64 12.57 -29.96
CA ARG A 102 -10.52 11.87 -31.25
C ARG A 102 -11.81 11.26 -31.76
N GLY A 103 -12.83 11.13 -30.90
CA GLY A 103 -14.09 10.45 -31.22
C GLY A 103 -13.94 8.94 -31.39
N SER A 104 -12.86 8.33 -30.86
CA SER A 104 -12.58 6.89 -30.93
C SER A 104 -11.99 6.40 -29.62
N LEU A 105 -12.24 5.12 -29.28
CA LEU A 105 -11.68 4.51 -28.08
C LEU A 105 -10.16 4.38 -28.20
N GLU A 106 -9.44 5.04 -27.30
CA GLU A 106 -7.98 4.96 -27.17
C GLU A 106 -7.62 4.07 -25.98
N PRO A 107 -6.79 3.04 -26.15
CA PRO A 107 -6.33 2.21 -25.04
C PRO A 107 -5.32 2.95 -24.17
N ILE A 108 -5.14 2.50 -22.94
CA ILE A 108 -4.06 2.96 -22.07
C ILE A 108 -2.72 2.51 -22.67
N THR A 109 -1.84 3.45 -22.96
CA THR A 109 -0.50 3.23 -23.52
C THR A 109 0.59 3.56 -22.49
N ALA A 110 1.82 3.17 -22.77
CA ALA A 110 2.99 3.56 -21.97
C ALA A 110 3.10 5.10 -21.81
N ALA A 111 2.80 5.87 -22.87
CA ALA A 111 2.82 7.34 -22.82
C ALA A 111 1.80 7.90 -21.80
N HIS A 112 0.62 7.29 -21.65
CA HIS A 112 -0.37 7.69 -20.67
C HIS A 112 0.12 7.38 -19.24
N VAL A 113 0.76 6.23 -19.05
CA VAL A 113 1.35 5.84 -17.76
C VAL A 113 2.50 6.78 -17.38
N ASP A 114 3.40 7.10 -18.30
CA ASP A 114 4.51 8.02 -18.05
C ASP A 114 4.01 9.43 -17.69
N LYS A 115 2.98 9.91 -18.38
CA LYS A 115 2.35 11.20 -18.08
C LYS A 115 1.69 11.21 -16.70
N ALA A 116 1.02 10.12 -16.32
CA ALA A 116 0.44 9.97 -14.99
C ALA A 116 1.53 9.91 -13.92
N ARG A 117 2.58 9.10 -14.13
CA ARG A 117 3.71 8.95 -13.21
C ARG A 117 4.46 10.25 -12.93
N ALA A 118 4.52 11.15 -13.90
CA ALA A 118 5.13 12.47 -13.69
C ALA A 118 4.38 13.33 -12.65
N LYS A 119 3.10 13.05 -12.41
CA LYS A 119 2.23 13.81 -11.48
C LYS A 119 1.95 13.09 -10.19
N VAL A 120 1.77 11.77 -10.23
CA VAL A 120 1.48 10.95 -9.05
C VAL A 120 2.74 10.84 -8.19
N ARG A 121 2.59 11.03 -6.88
CA ARG A 121 3.67 10.89 -5.89
C ARG A 121 3.35 9.74 -4.97
N PRO A 122 4.34 8.89 -4.62
CA PRO A 122 4.12 7.81 -3.66
C PRO A 122 3.86 8.37 -2.27
N THR A 123 2.83 7.86 -1.60
CA THR A 123 2.42 8.25 -0.25
C THR A 123 3.31 7.62 0.83
N THR A 124 4.01 6.56 0.49
CA THR A 124 4.86 5.77 1.40
C THR A 124 6.01 6.56 2.02
N ARG A 125 6.57 7.54 1.29
CA ARG A 125 7.71 8.35 1.80
C ARG A 125 7.32 9.17 3.03
N GLU A 126 6.15 9.81 2.99
CA GLU A 126 5.63 10.57 4.12
C GLU A 126 5.34 9.66 5.31
N TRP A 127 4.73 8.50 5.02
CA TRP A 127 4.46 7.50 6.04
C TRP A 127 5.75 7.01 6.72
N PHE A 128 6.79 6.65 5.96
CA PHE A 128 8.06 6.22 6.52
C PHE A 128 8.79 7.34 7.28
N SER A 129 8.65 8.59 6.86
CA SER A 129 9.19 9.73 7.62
C SER A 129 8.56 9.82 9.02
N THR A 130 7.23 9.64 9.11
CA THR A 130 6.51 9.61 10.39
C THR A 130 6.87 8.37 11.20
N ALA A 131 6.82 7.19 10.58
CA ALA A 131 7.13 5.91 11.23
C ALA A 131 8.55 5.86 11.81
N ARG A 132 9.53 6.50 11.15
CA ARG A 132 10.90 6.61 11.64
C ARG A 132 10.96 7.30 13.00
N ASN A 133 10.20 8.38 13.19
CA ASN A 133 10.18 9.09 14.45
C ASN A 133 9.63 8.20 15.59
N TYR A 134 8.56 7.44 15.33
CA TYR A 134 8.01 6.51 16.31
C TYR A 134 8.96 5.33 16.58
N ALA A 135 9.59 4.77 15.54
CA ALA A 135 10.57 3.71 15.69
C ALA A 135 11.82 4.16 16.47
N GLN A 136 12.18 5.44 16.38
CA GLN A 136 13.34 6.00 17.08
C GLN A 136 13.05 6.44 18.52
N TYR A 137 11.87 6.99 18.78
CA TYR A 137 11.59 7.68 20.04
C TYR A 137 10.47 7.04 20.88
N ALA A 138 9.71 6.11 20.34
CA ALA A 138 8.57 5.47 21.00
C ALA A 138 8.58 3.93 20.88
N ASN A 139 9.76 3.33 20.73
CA ASN A 139 9.94 1.89 20.51
C ASN A 139 10.43 1.15 21.77
N GLU A 140 10.02 1.56 22.96
CA GLU A 140 10.51 0.99 24.23
C GLU A 140 10.24 -0.52 24.36
N ALA A 141 9.16 -1.02 23.76
CA ALA A 141 8.78 -2.44 23.79
C ALA A 141 9.17 -3.23 22.52
N GLY A 142 9.97 -2.65 21.59
CA GLY A 142 10.36 -3.30 20.34
C GLY A 142 9.22 -3.44 19.32
N GLN A 143 8.10 -2.79 19.53
CA GLN A 143 6.89 -2.91 18.69
C GLN A 143 7.05 -2.40 17.26
N TYR A 144 8.10 -1.61 17.00
CA TYR A 144 8.41 -1.04 15.69
C TYR A 144 9.76 -1.54 15.13
N ASP A 145 10.33 -2.61 15.67
CA ASP A 145 11.63 -3.14 15.25
C ASP A 145 11.62 -3.53 13.77
N ASP A 146 10.57 -4.20 13.31
CA ASP A 146 10.41 -4.59 11.89
C ASP A 146 10.39 -3.36 10.97
N ILE A 147 9.72 -2.28 11.40
CA ILE A 147 9.65 -1.02 10.66
C ILE A 147 11.03 -0.35 10.66
N ALA A 148 11.71 -0.29 11.80
CA ALA A 148 13.05 0.27 11.91
C ALA A 148 14.05 -0.45 11.03
N ASP A 149 13.99 -1.78 11.02
CA ASP A 149 14.85 -2.62 10.17
C ASP A 149 14.56 -2.41 8.68
N TYR A 150 13.28 -2.32 8.31
CA TYR A 150 12.90 -2.05 6.93
C TYR A 150 13.39 -0.67 6.47
N ILE A 151 13.19 0.38 7.27
CA ILE A 151 13.66 1.74 7.00
C ILE A 151 15.19 1.74 6.78
N ARG A 152 15.93 1.05 7.65
CA ARG A 152 17.41 0.98 7.58
C ARG A 152 17.88 0.27 6.32
N ARG A 153 17.24 -0.84 5.92
CA ARG A 153 17.61 -1.64 4.74
C ARG A 153 17.30 -0.94 3.42
N ASN A 154 16.29 -0.08 3.39
CA ASN A 154 15.80 0.56 2.16
C ASN A 154 16.09 2.07 2.09
N ASN A 155 16.86 2.61 3.03
CA ASN A 155 17.25 4.03 3.08
C ASN A 155 16.07 5.02 3.06
N TYR A 156 14.98 4.68 3.74
CA TYR A 156 13.85 5.58 3.94
C TYR A 156 14.12 6.59 5.05
#